data_f0801ea64f092acfb1e4e7d716183262
#
_entry.id   f0801ea64f092acfb1e4e7d716183262
#
_cell.length_a   1.000
_cell.length_b   1.000
_cell.length_c   1.000
_cell.angle_alpha   90.00
_cell.angle_beta   90.00
_cell.angle_gamma   90.00
#
_symmetry.space_group_name_H-M   'P 1'
#
loop_
_entity.id
_entity.type
_entity.pdbx_description
1 polymer ?
#
loop_
_entity_poly.entity_id
_entity_poly.type
_entity_poly.pdbx_seq_one_letter_code
_entity_poly.pdbx_strand_id
1 'polypeptide(L)'
;MQKAAPRLLIAGTNSGCGKTTVTCAILQALVDGGVSVAAAKCGPDYIDPMFHRAITGAAGCNLDPFFFDDDTLRFLLAQNGAGKDVTVIEGVMGYYDGIGLDSSRASTFEVAQRTESPVVLVLNAKGAGLSVLAVLDGFLHFAPENCIRGVILNGCTAMSYPTLARAIEERFSVRACGFLPQMPDCSLESRHLGLITAAEVNDLKEKMQRLAAKARETIDLNTLLQIAKSAPPLTFTPPDIPVAGEHVRIGVARDRAFCFYYEDSLELLRRLGAGLVPFSPLSDERLPEDLHGLYLGGGYPELYAERLEANAAIRASIRAAVERGLPCVAECGGFMYLTQSIAGHAMAGVLSGSCFDAGKLTRFGYATLTAQRDSMLFAAGEQIPAHEFHRWDAENPGEDFLAEKPSGRSWRCAYAGETLYAGYPHFHFYANLSAAVRFVEACRKEKHRYE
;
A
#
# COMPACT_ATOMS: atom_id res chain seq x y z
N MET A 1 -2.61 8.56 -24.23
CA MET A 1 -1.93 7.29 -24.57
C MET A 1 -2.92 6.14 -24.36
N GLN A 2 -2.88 5.11 -25.20
CA GLN A 2 -3.71 3.91 -25.05
C GLN A 2 -2.79 2.69 -24.89
N LYS A 3 -3.03 1.85 -23.84
CA LYS A 3 -2.24 0.66 -23.56
C LYS A 3 -3.12 -0.55 -23.28
N ALA A 4 -2.85 -1.66 -23.96
CA ALA A 4 -3.40 -2.95 -23.57
C ALA A 4 -2.81 -3.35 -22.22
N ALA A 5 -3.66 -3.68 -21.28
CA ALA A 5 -3.27 -4.08 -19.92
C ALA A 5 -4.28 -5.13 -19.41
N PRO A 6 -4.07 -6.42 -19.73
CA PRO A 6 -4.89 -7.48 -19.17
C PRO A 6 -4.87 -7.41 -17.65
N ARG A 7 -6.05 -7.29 -17.05
CA ARG A 7 -6.18 -7.10 -15.60
C ARG A 7 -7.48 -7.64 -15.06
N LEU A 8 -7.46 -8.05 -13.81
CA LEU A 8 -8.67 -8.40 -13.06
C LEU A 8 -8.53 -7.90 -11.63
N LEU A 9 -9.66 -7.57 -11.02
CA LEU A 9 -9.72 -7.09 -9.65
C LEU A 9 -10.42 -8.13 -8.77
N ILE A 10 -9.75 -8.59 -7.70
CA ILE A 10 -10.30 -9.49 -6.69
C ILE A 10 -10.93 -8.65 -5.59
N ALA A 11 -12.25 -8.60 -5.56
CA ALA A 11 -13.03 -7.89 -4.55
C ALA A 11 -13.61 -8.84 -3.51
N GLY A 12 -14.12 -8.32 -2.42
CA GLY A 12 -14.81 -9.11 -1.41
C GLY A 12 -16.08 -8.44 -0.91
N THR A 13 -16.95 -9.20 -0.26
CA THR A 13 -18.19 -8.67 0.30
C THR A 13 -17.96 -7.82 1.55
N ASN A 14 -16.88 -8.05 2.28
CA ASN A 14 -16.53 -7.35 3.51
C ASN A 14 -15.05 -7.61 3.87
N SER A 15 -14.54 -6.91 4.89
CA SER A 15 -13.27 -7.27 5.50
C SER A 15 -13.34 -8.68 6.11
N GLY A 16 -12.24 -9.46 5.97
CA GLY A 16 -12.17 -10.83 6.50
C GLY A 16 -12.89 -11.91 5.67
N CYS A 17 -13.48 -11.60 4.50
CA CYS A 17 -14.05 -12.62 3.61
C CYS A 17 -13.01 -13.53 2.92
N GLY A 18 -11.71 -13.25 3.11
CA GLY A 18 -10.59 -14.05 2.59
C GLY A 18 -9.98 -13.55 1.27
N LYS A 19 -10.19 -12.28 0.91
CA LYS A 19 -9.60 -11.66 -0.31
C LYS A 19 -8.09 -11.92 -0.42
N THR A 20 -7.32 -11.56 0.59
CA THR A 20 -5.86 -11.66 0.57
C THR A 20 -5.41 -13.12 0.39
N THR A 21 -6.04 -14.06 1.10
CA THR A 21 -5.75 -15.50 0.95
C THR A 21 -6.04 -15.98 -0.47
N VAL A 22 -7.19 -15.63 -1.03
CA VAL A 22 -7.58 -15.99 -2.41
C VAL A 22 -6.66 -15.32 -3.43
N THR A 23 -6.34 -14.04 -3.25
CA THR A 23 -5.42 -13.31 -4.14
C THR A 23 -4.03 -13.94 -4.13
N CYS A 24 -3.46 -14.20 -2.95
CA CYS A 24 -2.15 -14.86 -2.83
C CYS A 24 -2.16 -16.27 -3.46
N ALA A 25 -3.23 -17.04 -3.26
CA ALA A 25 -3.39 -18.37 -3.87
C ALA A 25 -3.38 -18.29 -5.41
N ILE A 26 -4.10 -17.33 -5.99
CA ILE A 26 -4.17 -17.10 -7.43
C ILE A 26 -2.82 -16.61 -7.97
N LEU A 27 -2.21 -15.60 -7.33
CA LEU A 27 -0.91 -15.08 -7.72
C LEU A 27 0.15 -16.19 -7.77
N GLN A 28 0.27 -16.98 -6.70
CA GLN A 28 1.25 -18.05 -6.65
C GLN A 28 0.93 -19.15 -7.68
N ALA A 29 -0.34 -19.52 -7.86
CA ALA A 29 -0.73 -20.52 -8.85
C ALA A 29 -0.43 -20.09 -10.29
N LEU A 30 -0.62 -18.81 -10.62
CA LEU A 30 -0.28 -18.24 -11.94
C LEU A 30 1.24 -18.21 -12.14
N VAL A 31 2.01 -17.76 -11.14
CA VAL A 31 3.48 -17.73 -11.19
C VAL A 31 4.04 -19.15 -11.38
N ASP A 32 3.56 -20.13 -10.61
CA ASP A 32 3.96 -21.53 -10.74
C ASP A 32 3.58 -22.12 -12.12
N GLY A 33 2.52 -21.61 -12.73
CA GLY A 33 2.10 -21.96 -14.10
C GLY A 33 2.90 -21.26 -15.22
N GLY A 34 3.92 -20.47 -14.86
CA GLY A 34 4.78 -19.75 -15.83
C GLY A 34 4.16 -18.45 -16.38
N VAL A 35 3.04 -17.97 -15.81
CA VAL A 35 2.41 -16.70 -16.19
C VAL A 35 3.19 -15.55 -15.55
N SER A 36 3.54 -14.53 -16.35
CA SER A 36 4.19 -13.31 -15.84
C SER A 36 3.15 -12.37 -15.24
N VAL A 37 3.15 -12.26 -13.92
CA VAL A 37 2.09 -11.54 -13.16
C VAL A 37 2.63 -10.25 -12.55
N ALA A 38 1.86 -9.16 -12.67
CA ALA A 38 1.96 -7.99 -11.82
C ALA A 38 0.88 -8.05 -10.73
N ALA A 39 1.14 -7.44 -9.60
CA ALA A 39 0.16 -7.28 -8.54
C ALA A 39 -0.04 -5.80 -8.22
N ALA A 40 -1.29 -5.42 -7.88
CA ALA A 40 -1.64 -4.09 -7.40
C ALA A 40 -2.57 -4.20 -6.19
N LYS A 41 -2.63 -3.17 -5.38
CA LYS A 41 -3.49 -3.11 -4.20
C LYS A 41 -4.37 -1.86 -4.23
N CYS A 42 -5.67 -2.00 -3.99
CA CYS A 42 -6.55 -0.85 -3.77
C CYS A 42 -6.27 -0.22 -2.40
N GLY A 43 -6.25 1.12 -2.37
CA GLY A 43 -6.07 1.89 -1.15
C GLY A 43 -4.62 1.97 -0.65
N PRO A 44 -4.42 2.63 0.50
CA PRO A 44 -3.10 3.00 1.02
C PRO A 44 -2.51 1.88 1.92
N ASP A 45 -2.51 0.66 1.45
CA ASP A 45 -2.05 -0.52 2.18
C ASP A 45 -0.59 -0.81 1.87
N TYR A 46 0.21 -1.06 2.90
CA TYR A 46 1.63 -1.43 2.78
C TYR A 46 1.87 -2.93 2.95
N ILE A 47 0.98 -3.64 3.63
CA ILE A 47 1.21 -5.00 4.12
C ILE A 47 0.86 -6.03 3.04
N ASP A 48 -0.34 -5.95 2.45
CA ASP A 48 -0.74 -6.87 1.38
C ASP A 48 0.24 -6.82 0.18
N PRO A 49 0.75 -5.65 -0.27
CA PRO A 49 1.82 -5.58 -1.27
C PRO A 49 3.10 -6.33 -0.92
N MET A 50 3.44 -6.49 0.37
CA MET A 50 4.62 -7.29 0.77
C MET A 50 4.41 -8.78 0.49
N PHE A 51 3.20 -9.32 0.71
CA PHE A 51 2.86 -10.69 0.33
C PHE A 51 2.89 -10.86 -1.19
N HIS A 52 2.31 -9.92 -1.92
CA HIS A 52 2.33 -9.93 -3.39
C HIS A 52 3.77 -9.95 -3.92
N ARG A 53 4.64 -9.10 -3.38
CA ARG A 53 6.06 -9.06 -3.74
C ARG A 53 6.79 -10.35 -3.41
N ALA A 54 6.51 -10.97 -2.27
CA ALA A 54 7.12 -12.25 -1.89
C ALA A 54 6.75 -13.37 -2.88
N ILE A 55 5.58 -13.29 -3.51
CA ILE A 55 5.09 -14.25 -4.51
C ILE A 55 5.62 -13.93 -5.90
N THR A 56 5.44 -12.69 -6.36
CA THR A 56 5.72 -12.30 -7.75
C THR A 56 7.19 -11.95 -8.00
N GLY A 57 7.95 -11.69 -6.94
CA GLY A 57 9.32 -11.18 -7.03
C GLY A 57 9.43 -9.74 -7.53
N ALA A 58 8.30 -9.08 -7.80
CA ALA A 58 8.23 -7.72 -8.33
C ALA A 58 7.54 -6.77 -7.34
N ALA A 59 7.91 -5.50 -7.39
CA ALA A 59 7.19 -4.45 -6.69
C ALA A 59 5.78 -4.33 -7.27
N GLY A 60 4.79 -4.13 -6.40
CA GLY A 60 3.43 -3.80 -6.79
C GLY A 60 3.17 -2.31 -6.79
N CYS A 61 1.98 -1.89 -7.18
CA CYS A 61 1.51 -0.51 -7.06
C CYS A 61 0.28 -0.40 -6.15
N ASN A 62 0.08 0.79 -5.59
CA ASN A 62 -1.13 1.14 -4.87
C ASN A 62 -2.05 1.96 -5.78
N LEU A 63 -3.32 1.60 -5.82
CA LEU A 63 -4.35 2.26 -6.62
C LEU A 63 -5.37 2.89 -5.68
N ASP A 64 -5.30 4.20 -5.52
CA ASP A 64 -6.12 4.90 -4.54
C ASP A 64 -6.80 6.14 -5.16
N PRO A 65 -8.14 6.10 -5.34
CA PRO A 65 -8.90 7.23 -5.88
C PRO A 65 -8.96 8.47 -4.97
N PHE A 66 -8.56 8.36 -3.70
CA PHE A 66 -8.39 9.50 -2.83
C PHE A 66 -7.11 10.28 -3.13
N PHE A 67 -6.06 9.56 -3.53
CA PHE A 67 -4.74 10.14 -3.83
C PHE A 67 -4.63 10.62 -5.27
N PHE A 68 -5.27 9.91 -6.21
CA PHE A 68 -5.01 10.09 -7.63
C PHE A 68 -6.25 10.45 -8.43
N ASP A 69 -6.03 11.26 -9.46
CA ASP A 69 -6.98 11.41 -10.56
C ASP A 69 -6.99 10.17 -11.46
N ASP A 70 -7.89 10.13 -12.44
CA ASP A 70 -8.07 9.00 -13.33
C ASP A 70 -6.83 8.72 -14.19
N ASP A 71 -6.17 9.76 -14.66
CA ASP A 71 -5.00 9.65 -15.51
C ASP A 71 -3.82 9.06 -14.75
N THR A 72 -3.56 9.53 -13.55
CA THR A 72 -2.50 9.01 -12.66
C THR A 72 -2.79 7.57 -12.23
N LEU A 73 -4.04 7.26 -11.86
CA LEU A 73 -4.46 5.92 -11.46
C LEU A 73 -4.23 4.90 -12.60
N ARG A 74 -4.68 5.23 -13.81
CA ARG A 74 -4.52 4.40 -15.02
C ARG A 74 -3.06 4.31 -15.47
N PHE A 75 -2.31 5.39 -15.34
CA PHE A 75 -0.86 5.40 -15.61
C PHE A 75 -0.10 4.44 -14.70
N LEU A 76 -0.31 4.50 -13.38
CA LEU A 76 0.33 3.61 -12.40
C LEU A 76 -0.02 2.14 -12.69
N LEU A 77 -1.28 1.84 -12.94
CA LEU A 77 -1.72 0.50 -13.31
C LEU A 77 -1.07 0.01 -14.62
N ALA A 78 -1.03 0.85 -15.65
CA ALA A 78 -0.43 0.51 -16.94
C ALA A 78 1.10 0.34 -16.86
N GLN A 79 1.75 1.12 -15.99
CA GLN A 79 3.19 1.01 -15.73
C GLN A 79 3.52 -0.28 -14.98
N ASN A 80 2.78 -0.60 -13.92
CA ASN A 80 2.96 -1.80 -13.13
C ASN A 80 2.76 -3.08 -13.97
N GLY A 81 1.77 -3.08 -14.87
CA GLY A 81 1.48 -4.20 -15.78
C GLY A 81 2.35 -4.25 -17.04
N ALA A 82 3.31 -3.33 -17.23
CA ALA A 82 4.10 -3.28 -18.43
C ALA A 82 4.96 -4.55 -18.62
N GLY A 83 4.79 -5.24 -19.77
CA GLY A 83 5.51 -6.48 -20.08
C GLY A 83 5.04 -7.70 -19.29
N LYS A 84 3.89 -7.62 -18.62
CA LYS A 84 3.26 -8.74 -17.90
C LYS A 84 2.09 -9.30 -18.67
N ASP A 85 1.83 -10.60 -18.47
CA ASP A 85 0.69 -11.28 -19.07
C ASP A 85 -0.64 -10.85 -18.46
N VAL A 86 -0.61 -10.54 -17.14
CA VAL A 86 -1.78 -10.13 -16.37
C VAL A 86 -1.40 -9.30 -15.15
N THR A 87 -2.24 -8.32 -14.81
CA THR A 87 -2.21 -7.65 -13.49
C THR A 87 -3.37 -8.12 -12.64
N VAL A 88 -3.09 -8.63 -11.45
CA VAL A 88 -4.09 -8.97 -10.43
C VAL A 88 -4.13 -7.83 -9.42
N ILE A 89 -5.30 -7.21 -9.29
CA ILE A 89 -5.54 -6.10 -8.35
C ILE A 89 -6.27 -6.66 -7.14
N GLU A 90 -5.73 -6.49 -5.94
CA GLU A 90 -6.43 -6.85 -4.71
C GLU A 90 -7.23 -5.67 -4.17
N GLY A 91 -8.52 -5.89 -3.93
CA GLY A 91 -9.42 -4.91 -3.33
C GLY A 91 -9.16 -4.66 -1.85
N VAL A 92 -9.70 -3.57 -1.33
CA VAL A 92 -9.67 -3.19 0.08
C VAL A 92 -11.10 -3.31 0.68
N MET A 93 -11.22 -3.65 1.96
CA MET A 93 -12.50 -3.75 2.69
C MET A 93 -13.59 -4.56 1.92
N GLY A 94 -14.85 -4.19 1.98
CA GLY A 94 -15.89 -4.66 1.07
C GLY A 94 -15.87 -3.89 -0.25
N TYR A 95 -16.43 -4.48 -1.29
CA TYR A 95 -16.40 -3.93 -2.65
C TYR A 95 -16.91 -2.50 -2.73
N TYR A 96 -18.01 -2.21 -2.02
CA TYR A 96 -18.64 -0.89 -1.99
C TYR A 96 -18.22 -0.02 -0.80
N ASP A 97 -17.42 -0.57 0.13
CA ASP A 97 -17.00 0.15 1.33
C ASP A 97 -15.95 1.21 0.97
N GLY A 98 -16.26 2.48 1.21
CA GLY A 98 -15.36 3.60 0.94
C GLY A 98 -15.15 4.49 2.17
N ILE A 99 -14.95 5.77 1.93
CA ILE A 99 -14.75 6.75 3.01
C ILE A 99 -16.06 6.98 3.75
N GLY A 100 -16.08 6.66 5.04
CA GLY A 100 -17.30 6.67 5.85
C GLY A 100 -18.11 5.38 5.71
N LEU A 101 -19.34 5.39 6.24
CA LEU A 101 -20.23 4.21 6.24
C LEU A 101 -21.29 4.26 5.12
N ASP A 102 -21.39 5.38 4.43
CA ASP A 102 -22.46 5.70 3.48
C ASP A 102 -21.96 6.14 2.10
N SER A 103 -20.68 5.96 1.82
CA SER A 103 -20.04 6.40 0.58
C SER A 103 -19.17 5.31 -0.03
N SER A 104 -19.25 5.15 -1.34
CA SER A 104 -18.34 4.31 -2.11
C SER A 104 -17.09 5.05 -2.60
N ARG A 105 -16.87 6.31 -2.19
CA ARG A 105 -15.66 7.06 -2.54
C ARG A 105 -14.42 6.38 -1.98
N ALA A 106 -13.38 6.25 -2.79
CA ALA A 106 -12.13 5.55 -2.52
C ALA A 106 -12.31 4.04 -2.19
N SER A 107 -13.45 3.44 -2.62
CA SER A 107 -13.70 2.01 -2.50
C SER A 107 -13.03 1.21 -3.61
N THR A 108 -13.02 -0.11 -3.43
CA THR A 108 -12.67 -1.07 -4.48
C THR A 108 -13.54 -0.91 -5.74
N PHE A 109 -14.82 -0.58 -5.56
CA PHE A 109 -15.77 -0.30 -6.64
C PHE A 109 -15.34 0.91 -7.47
N GLU A 110 -14.95 2.01 -6.83
CA GLU A 110 -14.47 3.21 -7.54
C GLU A 110 -13.18 2.91 -8.32
N VAL A 111 -12.24 2.13 -7.77
CA VAL A 111 -11.05 1.69 -8.52
C VAL A 111 -11.45 0.87 -9.74
N ALA A 112 -12.38 -0.09 -9.58
CA ALA A 112 -12.84 -0.92 -10.68
C ALA A 112 -13.47 -0.08 -11.81
N GLN A 113 -14.31 0.91 -11.47
CA GLN A 113 -14.93 1.82 -12.45
C GLN A 113 -13.90 2.71 -13.15
N ARG A 114 -13.06 3.42 -12.39
CA ARG A 114 -12.09 4.37 -12.95
C ARG A 114 -11.03 3.70 -13.81
N THR A 115 -10.69 2.45 -13.49
CA THR A 115 -9.73 1.65 -14.27
C THR A 115 -10.40 0.70 -15.26
N GLU A 116 -11.75 0.68 -15.33
CA GLU A 116 -12.52 -0.24 -16.18
C GLU A 116 -12.06 -1.71 -15.99
N SER A 117 -11.75 -2.10 -14.75
CA SER A 117 -11.22 -3.43 -14.44
C SER A 117 -12.35 -4.42 -14.17
N PRO A 118 -12.41 -5.57 -14.87
CA PRO A 118 -13.37 -6.61 -14.56
C PRO A 118 -13.08 -7.19 -13.17
N VAL A 119 -14.16 -7.45 -12.43
CA VAL A 119 -14.12 -7.86 -11.02
C VAL A 119 -14.49 -9.33 -10.86
N VAL A 120 -13.71 -10.02 -10.03
CA VAL A 120 -14.04 -11.34 -9.49
C VAL A 120 -14.33 -11.17 -7.99
N LEU A 121 -15.60 -11.40 -7.62
CA LEU A 121 -16.06 -11.21 -6.24
C LEU A 121 -15.81 -12.47 -5.40
N VAL A 122 -15.12 -12.32 -4.29
CA VAL A 122 -14.92 -13.38 -3.28
C VAL A 122 -16.10 -13.35 -2.30
N LEU A 123 -16.85 -14.45 -2.26
CA LEU A 123 -17.97 -14.65 -1.36
C LEU A 123 -17.57 -15.62 -0.24
N ASN A 124 -17.83 -15.27 1.01
CA ASN A 124 -17.69 -16.22 2.11
C ASN A 124 -18.85 -17.23 2.07
N ALA A 125 -18.54 -18.46 1.69
CA ALA A 125 -19.50 -19.55 1.57
C ALA A 125 -19.40 -20.59 2.72
N LYS A 126 -18.69 -20.26 3.82
CA LYS A 126 -18.57 -21.14 4.98
C LYS A 126 -19.94 -21.38 5.61
N GLY A 127 -20.39 -22.64 5.58
CA GLY A 127 -21.70 -23.02 6.14
C GLY A 127 -22.91 -22.41 5.40
N ALA A 128 -22.70 -21.81 4.22
CA ALA A 128 -23.75 -21.24 3.42
C ALA A 128 -24.26 -22.21 2.35
N GLY A 129 -25.56 -22.19 2.13
CA GLY A 129 -26.24 -22.81 0.99
C GLY A 129 -26.75 -21.73 0.02
N LEU A 130 -28.02 -21.82 -0.33
CA LEU A 130 -28.65 -20.89 -1.30
C LEU A 130 -28.56 -19.42 -0.91
N SER A 131 -28.42 -19.11 0.39
CA SER A 131 -28.32 -17.71 0.88
C SER A 131 -27.12 -16.96 0.31
N VAL A 132 -26.04 -17.65 -0.10
CA VAL A 132 -24.89 -16.98 -0.75
C VAL A 132 -25.29 -16.33 -2.07
N LEU A 133 -26.31 -16.86 -2.76
CA LEU A 133 -26.83 -16.28 -4.00
C LEU A 133 -27.60 -14.97 -3.74
N ALA A 134 -28.30 -14.88 -2.61
CA ALA A 134 -28.98 -13.63 -2.21
C ALA A 134 -27.95 -12.51 -1.92
N VAL A 135 -26.80 -12.86 -1.31
CA VAL A 135 -25.70 -11.91 -1.14
C VAL A 135 -25.16 -11.48 -2.51
N LEU A 136 -24.91 -12.42 -3.42
CA LEU A 136 -24.44 -12.12 -4.77
C LEU A 136 -25.42 -11.24 -5.52
N ASP A 137 -26.70 -11.53 -5.46
CA ASP A 137 -27.78 -10.75 -6.09
C ASP A 137 -27.74 -9.30 -5.64
N GLY A 138 -27.61 -9.08 -4.31
CA GLY A 138 -27.45 -7.74 -3.75
C GLY A 138 -26.23 -7.00 -4.34
N PHE A 139 -25.09 -7.66 -4.44
CA PHE A 139 -23.88 -7.03 -5.01
C PHE A 139 -24.00 -6.72 -6.51
N LEU A 140 -24.71 -7.55 -7.26
CA LEU A 140 -24.92 -7.35 -8.70
C LEU A 140 -25.92 -6.21 -9.01
N HIS A 141 -26.85 -5.95 -8.10
CA HIS A 141 -27.93 -4.97 -8.32
C HIS A 141 -27.80 -3.70 -7.46
N PHE A 142 -26.84 -3.65 -6.51
CA PHE A 142 -26.66 -2.49 -5.64
C PHE A 142 -26.28 -1.21 -6.40
N ALA A 143 -25.41 -1.36 -7.40
CA ALA A 143 -25.02 -0.26 -8.27
C ALA A 143 -25.07 -0.68 -9.74
N PRO A 144 -25.54 0.20 -10.66
CA PRO A 144 -25.35 -0.02 -12.08
C PRO A 144 -23.85 -0.06 -12.38
N GLU A 145 -23.44 -0.76 -13.43
CA GLU A 145 -22.02 -0.82 -13.88
C GLU A 145 -21.05 -1.36 -12.82
N ASN A 146 -21.47 -2.40 -12.09
CA ASN A 146 -20.70 -2.96 -10.98
C ASN A 146 -19.39 -3.69 -11.38
N CYS A 147 -19.09 -3.83 -12.66
CA CYS A 147 -17.89 -4.50 -13.21
C CYS A 147 -17.72 -5.98 -12.81
N ILE A 148 -18.63 -6.60 -12.04
CA ILE A 148 -18.52 -8.00 -11.60
C ILE A 148 -18.74 -8.92 -12.80
N ARG A 149 -17.78 -9.81 -13.07
CA ARG A 149 -17.78 -10.77 -14.17
C ARG A 149 -17.64 -12.22 -13.71
N GLY A 150 -17.17 -12.42 -12.48
CA GLY A 150 -16.99 -13.74 -11.90
C GLY A 150 -17.08 -13.73 -10.39
N VAL A 151 -17.19 -14.93 -9.83
CA VAL A 151 -17.23 -15.15 -8.37
C VAL A 151 -16.34 -16.32 -7.97
N ILE A 152 -15.74 -16.23 -6.79
CA ILE A 152 -15.04 -17.34 -6.10
C ILE A 152 -15.68 -17.55 -4.75
N LEU A 153 -15.99 -18.82 -4.43
CA LEU A 153 -16.60 -19.20 -3.15
C LEU A 153 -15.51 -19.57 -2.14
N ASN A 154 -15.19 -18.68 -1.20
CA ASN A 154 -14.22 -18.97 -0.15
C ASN A 154 -14.86 -19.73 1.02
N GLY A 155 -14.19 -20.74 1.55
CA GLY A 155 -14.70 -21.62 2.61
C GLY A 155 -15.73 -22.65 2.11
N CYS A 156 -15.92 -22.77 0.79
CA CYS A 156 -16.80 -23.75 0.17
C CYS A 156 -16.16 -25.14 0.17
N THR A 157 -16.98 -26.20 0.09
CA THR A 157 -16.51 -27.59 -0.04
C THR A 157 -16.65 -28.11 -1.47
N ALA A 158 -15.86 -29.13 -1.82
CA ALA A 158 -15.95 -29.78 -3.13
C ALA A 158 -17.34 -30.42 -3.36
N MET A 159 -18.04 -30.81 -2.31
CA MET A 159 -19.38 -31.41 -2.40
C MET A 159 -20.44 -30.33 -2.72
N SER A 160 -20.38 -29.15 -2.13
CA SER A 160 -21.39 -28.09 -2.30
C SER A 160 -21.15 -27.22 -3.53
N TYR A 161 -19.90 -27.07 -3.94
CA TYR A 161 -19.52 -26.16 -5.04
C TYR A 161 -20.26 -26.43 -6.36
N PRO A 162 -20.37 -27.67 -6.90
CA PRO A 162 -21.00 -27.89 -8.19
C PRO A 162 -22.47 -27.44 -8.23
N THR A 163 -23.20 -27.62 -7.14
CA THR A 163 -24.60 -27.18 -7.02
C THR A 163 -24.71 -25.66 -6.97
N LEU A 164 -23.85 -25.01 -6.16
CA LEU A 164 -23.85 -23.56 -6.06
C LEU A 164 -23.37 -22.88 -7.35
N ALA A 165 -22.33 -23.43 -7.98
CA ALA A 165 -21.81 -22.93 -9.26
C ALA A 165 -22.89 -22.94 -10.36
N ARG A 166 -23.59 -24.06 -10.52
CA ARG A 166 -24.71 -24.16 -11.46
C ARG A 166 -25.79 -23.14 -11.16
N ALA A 167 -26.20 -23.02 -9.89
CA ALA A 167 -27.25 -22.08 -9.49
C ALA A 167 -26.84 -20.61 -9.70
N ILE A 168 -25.54 -20.28 -9.59
CA ILE A 168 -25.00 -18.96 -9.90
C ILE A 168 -25.10 -18.69 -11.41
N GLU A 169 -24.58 -19.59 -12.25
CA GLU A 169 -24.54 -19.39 -13.70
C GLU A 169 -25.93 -19.44 -14.36
N GLU A 170 -26.88 -20.20 -13.80
CA GLU A 170 -28.28 -20.23 -14.26
C GLU A 170 -29.07 -18.95 -13.91
N ARG A 171 -28.71 -18.26 -12.81
CA ARG A 171 -29.48 -17.10 -12.33
C ARG A 171 -28.84 -15.75 -12.68
N PHE A 172 -27.52 -15.71 -12.84
CA PHE A 172 -26.76 -14.48 -13.02
C PHE A 172 -25.83 -14.56 -14.22
N SER A 173 -25.61 -13.41 -14.85
CA SER A 173 -24.68 -13.28 -15.99
C SER A 173 -23.22 -13.16 -15.53
N VAL A 174 -22.79 -13.99 -14.56
CA VAL A 174 -21.42 -14.04 -14.04
C VAL A 174 -20.90 -15.48 -14.00
N ARG A 175 -19.59 -15.63 -14.07
CA ARG A 175 -18.93 -16.95 -14.09
C ARG A 175 -18.66 -17.43 -12.65
N ALA A 176 -18.95 -18.71 -12.38
CA ALA A 176 -18.49 -19.36 -11.17
C ALA A 176 -17.04 -19.84 -11.36
N CYS A 177 -16.06 -19.00 -10.96
CA CYS A 177 -14.64 -19.20 -11.24
C CYS A 177 -13.95 -20.23 -10.32
N GLY A 178 -14.68 -20.86 -9.39
CA GLY A 178 -14.12 -21.87 -8.49
C GLY A 178 -14.35 -21.57 -7.02
N PHE A 179 -13.64 -22.30 -6.19
CA PHE A 179 -13.73 -22.16 -4.74
C PHE A 179 -12.38 -22.37 -4.07
N LEU A 180 -12.21 -21.83 -2.86
CA LEU A 180 -11.11 -22.18 -1.99
C LEU A 180 -11.70 -22.81 -0.71
N PRO A 181 -11.33 -24.03 -0.34
CA PRO A 181 -11.80 -24.63 0.92
C PRO A 181 -11.15 -23.95 2.12
N GLN A 182 -11.67 -24.20 3.32
CA GLN A 182 -11.00 -23.77 4.54
C GLN A 182 -9.63 -24.44 4.66
N MET A 183 -8.59 -23.62 4.86
CA MET A 183 -7.20 -24.06 5.04
C MET A 183 -6.62 -23.41 6.31
N PRO A 184 -6.98 -23.87 7.52
CA PRO A 184 -6.56 -23.25 8.78
C PRO A 184 -5.03 -23.11 8.91
N ASP A 185 -4.28 -24.12 8.47
CA ASP A 185 -2.81 -24.14 8.53
C ASP A 185 -2.15 -23.13 7.57
N CYS A 186 -2.91 -22.54 6.64
CA CYS A 186 -2.45 -21.52 5.71
C CYS A 186 -3.02 -20.14 6.05
N SER A 187 -3.63 -19.96 7.23
CA SER A 187 -4.14 -18.67 7.66
C SER A 187 -3.01 -17.66 7.83
N LEU A 188 -3.26 -16.44 7.38
CA LEU A 188 -2.38 -15.30 7.62
C LEU A 188 -2.83 -14.62 8.92
N GLU A 189 -1.90 -14.49 9.85
CA GLU A 189 -2.18 -13.86 11.13
C GLU A 189 -2.43 -12.36 10.97
N SER A 190 -3.33 -11.81 11.78
CA SER A 190 -3.65 -10.38 11.77
C SER A 190 -3.19 -9.69 13.05
N ARG A 191 -2.87 -8.41 12.94
CA ARG A 191 -2.62 -7.47 14.04
C ARG A 191 -3.75 -6.45 14.12
N HIS A 192 -3.60 -5.49 15.04
CA HIS A 192 -4.58 -4.40 15.22
C HIS A 192 -4.79 -3.54 13.95
N LEU A 193 -3.84 -3.53 13.03
CA LEU A 193 -3.83 -2.74 11.78
C LEU A 193 -3.49 -3.62 10.56
N GLY A 194 -4.24 -4.70 10.33
CA GLY A 194 -4.03 -5.57 9.19
C GLY A 194 -3.30 -6.87 9.53
N LEU A 195 -2.64 -7.48 8.55
CA LEU A 195 -1.84 -8.69 8.72
C LEU A 195 -0.49 -8.39 9.38
N ILE A 196 0.19 -9.40 9.94
CA ILE A 196 1.62 -9.30 10.23
C ILE A 196 2.40 -9.17 8.92
N THR A 197 3.57 -8.53 8.95
CA THR A 197 4.35 -8.35 7.72
C THR A 197 4.82 -9.68 7.14
N ALA A 198 4.99 -9.76 5.82
CA ALA A 198 5.43 -10.99 5.15
C ALA A 198 6.76 -11.53 5.69
N ALA A 199 7.66 -10.66 6.16
CA ALA A 199 8.94 -11.03 6.76
C ALA A 199 8.83 -11.67 8.15
N GLU A 200 7.66 -11.56 8.81
CA GLU A 200 7.40 -12.12 10.14
C GLU A 200 6.62 -13.44 10.09
N VAL A 201 6.02 -13.78 8.93
CA VAL A 201 5.30 -15.04 8.77
C VAL A 201 6.29 -16.19 8.65
N ASN A 202 6.29 -17.07 9.65
CA ASN A 202 7.03 -18.33 9.56
C ASN A 202 6.44 -19.18 8.42
N ASP A 203 7.31 -19.86 7.67
CA ASP A 203 6.95 -20.79 6.59
C ASP A 203 6.04 -20.15 5.49
N LEU A 204 6.16 -18.84 5.28
CA LEU A 204 5.35 -18.12 4.29
C LEU A 204 5.38 -18.80 2.92
N LYS A 205 6.58 -19.17 2.45
CA LYS A 205 6.74 -19.84 1.15
C LYS A 205 5.98 -21.15 1.07
N GLU A 206 6.02 -21.97 2.12
CA GLU A 206 5.29 -23.23 2.18
C GLU A 206 3.78 -23.01 2.20
N LYS A 207 3.31 -22.06 3.01
CA LYS A 207 1.88 -21.68 3.04
C LYS A 207 1.40 -21.23 1.65
N MET A 208 2.16 -20.39 0.95
CA MET A 208 1.82 -19.93 -0.39
C MET A 208 1.78 -21.08 -1.40
N GLN A 209 2.74 -22.01 -1.35
CA GLN A 209 2.75 -23.19 -2.22
C GLN A 209 1.54 -24.12 -1.97
N ARG A 210 1.13 -24.32 -0.73
CA ARG A 210 -0.07 -25.11 -0.37
C ARG A 210 -1.35 -24.43 -0.86
N LEU A 211 -1.46 -23.13 -0.69
CA LEU A 211 -2.59 -22.32 -1.22
C LEU A 211 -2.65 -22.42 -2.75
N ALA A 212 -1.52 -22.27 -3.43
CA ALA A 212 -1.41 -22.37 -4.89
C ALA A 212 -1.79 -23.77 -5.41
N ALA A 213 -1.30 -24.82 -4.76
CA ALA A 213 -1.65 -26.20 -5.11
C ALA A 213 -3.18 -26.38 -5.04
N LYS A 214 -3.81 -25.89 -3.98
CA LYS A 214 -5.27 -25.97 -3.83
C LYS A 214 -5.99 -25.11 -4.87
N ALA A 215 -5.51 -23.90 -5.13
CA ALA A 215 -6.09 -23.04 -6.16
C ALA A 215 -6.07 -23.69 -7.57
N ARG A 216 -4.97 -24.34 -7.95
CA ARG A 216 -4.89 -25.08 -9.23
C ARG A 216 -5.90 -26.22 -9.33
N GLU A 217 -6.29 -26.82 -8.21
CA GLU A 217 -7.29 -27.90 -8.20
C GLU A 217 -8.75 -27.38 -8.25
N THR A 218 -8.99 -26.19 -7.68
CA THR A 218 -10.35 -25.77 -7.34
C THR A 218 -10.77 -24.43 -7.96
N ILE A 219 -9.84 -23.67 -8.54
CA ILE A 219 -10.10 -22.39 -9.22
C ILE A 219 -9.79 -22.54 -10.72
N ASP A 220 -10.69 -22.10 -11.56
CA ASP A 220 -10.49 -22.06 -13.02
C ASP A 220 -9.62 -20.83 -13.39
N LEU A 221 -8.30 -21.01 -13.34
CA LEU A 221 -7.33 -19.99 -13.70
C LEU A 221 -7.46 -19.52 -15.15
N ASN A 222 -7.91 -20.41 -16.07
CA ASN A 222 -8.10 -20.04 -17.46
C ASN A 222 -9.27 -19.06 -17.62
N THR A 223 -10.39 -19.31 -16.92
CA THR A 223 -11.51 -18.37 -16.88
C THR A 223 -11.10 -17.04 -16.29
N LEU A 224 -10.29 -17.02 -15.22
CA LEU A 224 -9.75 -15.77 -14.66
C LEU A 224 -8.91 -15.00 -15.68
N LEU A 225 -8.02 -15.67 -16.41
CA LEU A 225 -7.22 -15.05 -17.48
C LEU A 225 -8.08 -14.55 -18.65
N GLN A 226 -9.18 -15.23 -19.00
CA GLN A 226 -10.13 -14.75 -20.00
C GLN A 226 -10.84 -13.49 -19.52
N ILE A 227 -11.29 -13.45 -18.25
CA ILE A 227 -11.86 -12.26 -17.62
C ILE A 227 -10.85 -11.10 -17.68
N ALA A 228 -9.60 -11.36 -17.30
CA ALA A 228 -8.55 -10.34 -17.34
C ALA A 228 -8.30 -9.78 -18.75
N LYS A 229 -8.31 -10.63 -19.78
CA LYS A 229 -8.14 -10.24 -21.19
C LYS A 229 -9.34 -9.48 -21.75
N SER A 230 -10.52 -9.58 -21.15
CA SER A 230 -11.70 -8.80 -21.54
C SER A 230 -11.65 -7.34 -21.11
N ALA A 231 -10.69 -6.97 -20.26
CA ALA A 231 -10.50 -5.60 -19.84
C ALA A 231 -10.16 -4.69 -21.03
N PRO A 232 -10.86 -3.54 -21.22
CA PRO A 232 -10.55 -2.63 -22.31
C PRO A 232 -9.15 -2.02 -22.14
N PRO A 233 -8.51 -1.53 -23.22
CA PRO A 233 -7.26 -0.81 -23.12
C PRO A 233 -7.39 0.41 -22.21
N LEU A 234 -6.38 0.66 -21.35
CA LEU A 234 -6.32 1.85 -20.53
C LEU A 234 -6.01 3.08 -21.38
N THR A 235 -6.81 4.13 -21.24
CA THR A 235 -6.58 5.44 -21.87
C THR A 235 -6.27 6.47 -20.80
N PHE A 236 -5.13 7.15 -20.90
CA PHE A 236 -4.66 8.13 -19.94
C PHE A 236 -3.65 9.11 -20.54
N THR A 237 -3.52 10.27 -19.92
CA THR A 237 -2.42 11.21 -20.10
C THR A 237 -1.32 10.89 -19.08
N PRO A 238 -0.11 10.51 -19.50
CA PRO A 238 0.98 10.30 -18.55
C PRO A 238 1.28 11.57 -17.76
N PRO A 239 1.62 11.46 -16.46
CA PRO A 239 2.09 12.60 -15.69
C PRO A 239 3.40 13.16 -16.29
N ASP A 240 3.56 14.48 -16.27
CA ASP A 240 4.77 15.14 -16.72
C ASP A 240 5.87 15.01 -15.66
N ILE A 241 6.68 13.96 -15.78
CA ILE A 241 7.81 13.69 -14.89
C ILE A 241 9.04 14.32 -15.51
N PRO A 242 9.69 15.28 -14.82
CA PRO A 242 10.90 15.91 -15.33
C PRO A 242 11.99 14.90 -15.67
N VAL A 243 12.77 15.20 -16.70
CA VAL A 243 13.95 14.40 -17.04
C VAL A 243 14.91 14.40 -15.84
N ALA A 244 15.48 13.22 -15.53
CA ALA A 244 16.44 13.09 -14.46
C ALA A 244 17.59 14.09 -14.62
N GLY A 245 17.80 14.87 -13.57
CA GLY A 245 18.98 15.75 -13.48
C GLY A 245 20.19 14.99 -12.94
N GLU A 246 21.07 15.71 -12.27
CA GLU A 246 22.26 15.13 -11.65
C GLU A 246 21.89 14.06 -10.60
N HIS A 247 22.69 12.98 -10.59
CA HIS A 247 22.47 11.85 -9.70
C HIS A 247 22.77 12.20 -8.24
N VAL A 248 21.84 11.83 -7.35
CA VAL A 248 21.96 11.97 -5.89
C VAL A 248 21.79 10.62 -5.20
N ARG A 249 22.30 10.49 -3.98
CA ARG A 249 22.18 9.27 -3.16
C ARG A 249 21.27 9.57 -1.97
N ILE A 250 20.17 8.81 -1.85
CA ILE A 250 19.21 8.94 -0.75
C ILE A 250 19.26 7.65 0.09
N GLY A 251 19.62 7.78 1.36
CA GLY A 251 19.55 6.70 2.32
C GLY A 251 18.10 6.36 2.65
N VAL A 252 17.72 5.10 2.52
CA VAL A 252 16.36 4.63 2.82
C VAL A 252 16.42 3.64 3.97
N ALA A 253 15.81 3.96 5.12
CA ALA A 253 15.73 3.04 6.24
C ALA A 253 14.87 1.82 5.85
N ARG A 254 15.46 0.64 5.80
CA ARG A 254 14.76 -0.56 5.31
C ARG A 254 15.15 -1.81 6.08
N ASP A 255 14.31 -2.15 7.07
CA ASP A 255 14.41 -3.37 7.86
C ASP A 255 13.03 -3.74 8.43
N ARG A 256 12.96 -4.60 9.44
CA ARG A 256 11.70 -5.02 10.06
C ARG A 256 10.98 -3.90 10.83
N ALA A 257 11.69 -2.89 11.29
CA ALA A 257 11.11 -1.73 11.97
C ALA A 257 10.63 -0.64 10.98
N PHE A 258 11.24 -0.57 9.79
CA PHE A 258 10.99 0.45 8.76
C PHE A 258 10.76 -0.24 7.42
N CYS A 259 9.51 -0.52 7.08
CA CYS A 259 9.15 -1.29 5.90
C CYS A 259 7.96 -0.73 5.10
N PHE A 260 7.34 0.37 5.55
CA PHE A 260 6.18 0.97 4.89
C PHE A 260 6.62 2.04 3.90
N TYR A 261 6.65 1.66 2.63
CA TYR A 261 6.95 2.52 1.50
C TYR A 261 6.00 2.22 0.34
N TYR A 262 5.55 3.24 -0.35
CA TYR A 262 4.98 3.07 -1.68
C TYR A 262 6.12 2.83 -2.67
N GLU A 263 6.18 1.64 -3.25
CA GLU A 263 7.24 1.30 -4.21
C GLU A 263 7.17 2.21 -5.45
N ASP A 264 5.97 2.66 -5.85
CA ASP A 264 5.79 3.66 -6.90
C ASP A 264 6.47 4.99 -6.57
N SER A 265 6.37 5.44 -5.31
CA SER A 265 7.06 6.65 -4.83
C SER A 265 8.57 6.48 -4.87
N LEU A 266 9.09 5.33 -4.49
CA LEU A 266 10.52 5.03 -4.58
C LEU A 266 10.98 4.98 -6.04
N GLU A 267 10.18 4.41 -6.94
CA GLU A 267 10.50 4.36 -8.37
C GLU A 267 10.44 5.76 -9.01
N LEU A 268 9.53 6.63 -8.58
CA LEU A 268 9.50 8.02 -9.01
C LEU A 268 10.78 8.76 -8.61
N LEU A 269 11.28 8.57 -7.37
CA LEU A 269 12.55 9.16 -6.95
C LEU A 269 13.72 8.66 -7.82
N ARG A 270 13.77 7.37 -8.19
CA ARG A 270 14.78 6.83 -9.11
C ARG A 270 14.69 7.49 -10.49
N ARG A 271 13.49 7.68 -11.03
CA ARG A 271 13.27 8.37 -12.31
C ARG A 271 13.73 9.82 -12.28
N LEU A 272 13.65 10.47 -11.12
CA LEU A 272 14.15 11.83 -10.92
C LEU A 272 15.67 11.89 -10.71
N GLY A 273 16.38 10.75 -10.73
CA GLY A 273 17.83 10.67 -10.62
C GLY A 273 18.36 10.25 -9.23
N ALA A 274 17.50 9.78 -8.32
CA ALA A 274 17.94 9.32 -7.02
C ALA A 274 18.42 7.85 -7.04
N GLY A 275 19.65 7.59 -6.60
CA GLY A 275 20.13 6.28 -6.19
C GLY A 275 19.68 6.01 -4.76
N LEU A 276 18.77 5.06 -4.59
CA LEU A 276 18.27 4.69 -3.26
C LEU A 276 19.22 3.69 -2.60
N VAL A 277 19.77 4.06 -1.45
CA VAL A 277 20.75 3.27 -0.69
C VAL A 277 20.07 2.74 0.57
N PRO A 278 19.68 1.45 0.63
CA PRO A 278 19.07 0.91 1.82
C PRO A 278 20.07 0.83 2.98
N PHE A 279 19.58 1.08 4.19
CA PHE A 279 20.30 0.85 5.44
C PHE A 279 19.34 0.38 6.53
N SER A 280 19.86 -0.28 7.56
CA SER A 280 19.07 -0.84 8.65
C SER A 280 19.35 -0.12 9.97
N PRO A 281 18.42 0.67 10.51
CA PRO A 281 18.54 1.18 11.86
C PRO A 281 18.66 0.11 12.95
N LEU A 282 18.20 -1.13 12.68
CA LEU A 282 18.31 -2.25 13.61
C LEU A 282 19.70 -2.91 13.66
N SER A 283 20.52 -2.80 12.60
CA SER A 283 21.75 -3.58 12.46
C SER A 283 22.99 -2.82 11.99
N ASP A 284 22.82 -1.73 11.26
CA ASP A 284 23.96 -0.96 10.77
C ASP A 284 24.47 0.00 11.85
N GLU A 285 25.80 0.15 11.97
CA GLU A 285 26.42 1.02 12.97
C GLU A 285 26.39 2.50 12.57
N ARG A 286 26.31 2.80 11.29
CA ARG A 286 26.31 4.18 10.76
C ARG A 286 25.56 4.28 9.44
N LEU A 287 25.21 5.49 9.06
CA LEU A 287 24.69 5.78 7.74
C LEU A 287 25.72 5.41 6.64
N PRO A 288 25.25 4.96 5.46
CA PRO A 288 26.10 4.84 4.29
C PRO A 288 26.82 6.17 3.97
N GLU A 289 27.99 6.09 3.39
CA GLU A 289 28.77 7.25 3.00
C GLU A 289 28.14 7.98 1.78
N ASP A 290 28.47 9.25 1.61
CA ASP A 290 28.06 10.10 0.47
C ASP A 290 26.55 10.17 0.26
N LEU A 291 25.76 10.25 1.33
CA LEU A 291 24.34 10.51 1.25
C LEU A 291 24.05 12.00 1.09
N HIS A 292 23.11 12.30 0.19
CA HIS A 292 22.59 13.65 -0.06
C HIS A 292 21.18 13.85 0.47
N GLY A 293 20.55 12.79 1.00
CA GLY A 293 19.25 12.84 1.66
C GLY A 293 18.92 11.55 2.41
N LEU A 294 17.88 11.62 3.24
CA LEU A 294 17.34 10.48 3.99
C LEU A 294 15.84 10.32 3.76
N TYR A 295 15.38 9.10 3.64
CA TYR A 295 13.97 8.74 3.68
C TYR A 295 13.74 7.66 4.76
N LEU A 296 13.11 8.07 5.85
CA LEU A 296 12.74 7.23 6.97
C LEU A 296 11.23 6.95 6.87
N GLY A 297 10.86 5.83 6.26
CA GLY A 297 9.46 5.45 6.07
C GLY A 297 8.80 4.95 7.36
N GLY A 298 7.55 4.56 7.23
CA GLY A 298 6.80 3.96 8.32
C GLY A 298 7.19 2.52 8.61
N GLY A 299 6.49 1.94 9.58
CA GLY A 299 6.69 0.59 10.06
C GLY A 299 6.21 0.43 11.50
N TYR A 300 6.87 -0.47 12.22
CA TYR A 300 6.56 -0.77 13.61
C TYR A 300 7.80 -0.59 14.52
N PRO A 301 8.40 0.61 14.62
CA PRO A 301 9.59 0.83 15.43
C PRO A 301 9.35 0.53 16.92
N GLU A 302 8.13 0.68 17.41
CA GLU A 302 7.74 0.37 18.79
C GLU A 302 7.90 -1.11 19.15
N LEU A 303 7.77 -2.02 18.18
CA LEU A 303 8.01 -3.45 18.40
C LEU A 303 9.50 -3.79 18.53
N TYR A 304 10.36 -2.88 18.13
CA TYR A 304 11.81 -3.02 18.13
C TYR A 304 12.51 -1.93 18.94
N ALA A 305 11.76 -1.21 19.80
CA ALA A 305 12.25 -0.02 20.49
C ALA A 305 13.51 -0.29 21.33
N GLU A 306 13.57 -1.40 22.07
CA GLU A 306 14.75 -1.82 22.83
C GLU A 306 15.98 -2.05 21.93
N ARG A 307 15.79 -2.68 20.75
CA ARG A 307 16.88 -2.92 19.80
C ARG A 307 17.36 -1.63 19.15
N LEU A 308 16.42 -0.73 18.81
CA LEU A 308 16.74 0.59 18.29
C LEU A 308 17.49 1.43 19.31
N GLU A 309 17.09 1.38 20.58
CA GLU A 309 17.82 2.01 21.69
C GLU A 309 19.24 1.48 21.85
N ALA A 310 19.41 0.16 21.78
CA ALA A 310 20.72 -0.48 21.90
C ALA A 310 21.70 -0.05 20.81
N ASN A 311 21.20 0.28 19.60
CA ASN A 311 22.02 0.75 18.49
C ASN A 311 22.29 2.27 18.56
N ALA A 312 23.04 2.69 19.57
CA ALA A 312 23.33 4.11 19.80
C ALA A 312 24.15 4.75 18.68
N ALA A 313 24.95 3.98 17.98
CA ALA A 313 25.86 4.47 16.94
C ALA A 313 25.07 4.99 15.70
N ILE A 314 24.12 4.20 15.19
CA ILE A 314 23.28 4.64 14.06
C ILE A 314 22.36 5.80 14.45
N ARG A 315 21.81 5.81 15.70
CA ARG A 315 21.00 6.92 16.19
C ARG A 315 21.79 8.23 16.19
N ALA A 316 23.02 8.21 16.71
CA ALA A 316 23.91 9.36 16.68
C ALA A 316 24.28 9.81 15.27
N SER A 317 24.51 8.85 14.35
CA SER A 317 24.82 9.13 12.95
C SER A 317 23.64 9.82 12.24
N ILE A 318 22.41 9.33 12.42
CA ILE A 318 21.19 9.93 11.87
C ILE A 318 20.95 11.32 12.46
N ARG A 319 21.05 11.46 13.81
CA ARG A 319 20.91 12.74 14.47
C ARG A 319 21.88 13.78 13.92
N ALA A 320 23.16 13.46 13.89
CA ALA A 320 24.18 14.36 13.36
C ALA A 320 23.94 14.74 11.89
N ALA A 321 23.45 13.80 11.06
CA ALA A 321 23.14 14.06 9.67
C ALA A 321 21.95 15.06 9.51
N VAL A 322 20.87 14.83 10.25
CA VAL A 322 19.69 15.72 10.17
C VAL A 322 19.97 17.09 10.79
N GLU A 323 20.67 17.16 11.94
CA GLU A 323 21.04 18.42 12.61
C GLU A 323 21.99 19.29 11.75
N ARG A 324 22.87 18.69 10.92
CA ARG A 324 23.70 19.47 9.97
C ARG A 324 22.95 19.93 8.72
N GLY A 325 21.67 19.54 8.56
CA GLY A 325 20.79 19.99 7.47
C GLY A 325 20.70 19.01 6.29
N LEU A 326 21.06 17.73 6.45
CA LEU A 326 20.82 16.74 5.41
C LEU A 326 19.32 16.63 5.12
N PRO A 327 18.85 16.82 3.86
CA PRO A 327 17.45 16.67 3.50
C PRO A 327 16.85 15.36 3.99
N CYS A 328 15.77 15.43 4.77
CA CYS A 328 15.17 14.27 5.41
C CYS A 328 13.65 14.27 5.29
N VAL A 329 13.09 13.16 4.82
CA VAL A 329 11.66 12.86 4.87
C VAL A 329 11.46 11.71 5.88
N ALA A 330 10.61 11.92 6.89
CA ALA A 330 10.33 10.95 7.94
C ALA A 330 8.82 10.80 8.17
N GLU A 331 8.26 9.65 7.82
CA GLU A 331 6.83 9.35 7.94
C GLU A 331 6.55 8.36 9.05
N CYS A 332 5.53 8.61 9.87
CA CYS A 332 4.98 7.70 10.87
C CYS A 332 6.06 7.06 11.77
N GLY A 333 6.45 5.81 11.53
CA GLY A 333 7.53 5.14 12.23
C GLY A 333 8.88 5.87 12.14
N GLY A 334 9.18 6.44 10.98
CA GLY A 334 10.38 7.28 10.78
C GLY A 334 10.33 8.57 11.59
N PHE A 335 9.16 9.23 11.67
CA PHE A 335 8.94 10.36 12.56
C PHE A 335 9.12 9.97 14.02
N MET A 336 8.49 8.85 14.46
CA MET A 336 8.65 8.35 15.84
C MET A 336 10.12 8.11 16.18
N TYR A 337 10.90 7.58 15.24
CA TYR A 337 12.33 7.33 15.44
C TYR A 337 13.17 8.62 15.57
N LEU A 338 12.72 9.72 14.98
CA LEU A 338 13.38 11.03 15.15
C LEU A 338 13.06 11.72 16.48
N THR A 339 12.05 11.30 17.24
CA THR A 339 11.72 11.84 18.58
C THR A 339 12.75 11.43 19.64
N GLN A 340 12.57 11.88 20.88
CA GLN A 340 13.45 11.55 21.99
C GLN A 340 13.33 10.08 22.42
N SER A 341 12.10 9.55 22.46
CA SER A 341 11.88 8.16 22.85
C SER A 341 10.57 7.57 22.33
N ILE A 342 10.52 6.23 22.26
CA ILE A 342 9.32 5.42 22.04
C ILE A 342 9.15 4.50 23.22
N ALA A 343 8.02 4.59 23.95
CA ALA A 343 7.77 3.80 25.19
C ALA A 343 8.89 3.90 26.22
N GLY A 344 9.56 5.03 26.33
CA GLY A 344 10.68 5.23 27.25
C GLY A 344 12.06 4.79 26.70
N HIS A 345 12.12 4.09 25.58
CA HIS A 345 13.37 3.71 24.92
C HIS A 345 13.91 4.87 24.06
N ALA A 346 15.19 5.23 24.25
CA ALA A 346 15.81 6.35 23.56
C ALA A 346 15.89 6.15 22.04
N MET A 347 15.48 7.17 21.30
CA MET A 347 15.55 7.22 19.82
C MET A 347 16.59 8.23 19.34
N ALA A 348 16.53 8.68 18.09
CA ALA A 348 17.52 9.60 17.51
C ALA A 348 17.55 10.97 18.22
N GLY A 349 16.43 11.45 18.77
CA GLY A 349 16.36 12.66 19.57
C GLY A 349 16.60 13.96 18.79
N VAL A 350 16.25 13.97 17.50
CA VAL A 350 16.27 15.17 16.64
C VAL A 350 15.12 16.10 17.01
N LEU A 351 13.94 15.50 17.27
CA LEU A 351 12.70 16.21 17.62
C LEU A 351 12.43 16.06 19.11
N SER A 352 11.88 17.11 19.72
CA SER A 352 11.50 17.08 21.13
C SER A 352 10.24 16.24 21.36
N GLY A 353 10.10 15.69 22.57
CA GLY A 353 8.97 14.89 23.00
C GLY A 353 9.15 13.40 22.74
N SER A 354 8.21 12.63 23.28
CA SER A 354 8.21 11.17 23.29
C SER A 354 6.97 10.62 22.61
N CYS A 355 7.07 9.41 22.07
CA CYS A 355 5.94 8.67 21.53
C CYS A 355 5.43 7.64 22.55
N PHE A 356 4.11 7.50 22.63
CA PHE A 356 3.42 6.64 23.60
C PHE A 356 2.25 5.89 22.94
N ASP A 357 1.90 4.72 23.50
CA ASP A 357 0.70 3.98 23.07
C ASP A 357 -0.56 4.72 23.54
N ALA A 358 -1.36 5.21 22.60
CA ALA A 358 -2.63 5.88 22.90
C ALA A 358 -3.76 4.90 23.28
N GLY A 359 -3.52 3.59 23.26
CA GLY A 359 -4.49 2.55 23.59
C GLY A 359 -5.60 2.35 22.55
N LYS A 360 -5.68 3.22 21.54
CA LYS A 360 -6.67 3.22 20.47
C LYS A 360 -6.08 3.79 19.18
N LEU A 361 -6.74 3.56 18.06
CA LEU A 361 -6.38 4.21 16.80
C LEU A 361 -6.59 5.73 16.90
N THR A 362 -5.55 6.48 16.57
CA THR A 362 -5.53 7.95 16.59
C THR A 362 -5.59 8.47 15.16
N ARG A 363 -6.42 9.48 14.90
CA ARG A 363 -6.51 10.18 13.60
C ARG A 363 -6.65 9.26 12.37
N PHE A 364 -7.10 8.02 12.58
CA PHE A 364 -7.20 6.96 11.60
C PHE A 364 -7.95 7.34 10.33
N GLY A 365 -7.39 7.07 9.15
CA GLY A 365 -7.99 7.22 7.83
C GLY A 365 -7.41 8.37 7.01
N TYR A 366 -8.12 8.72 5.94
CA TYR A 366 -7.71 9.76 5.00
C TYR A 366 -7.83 11.18 5.57
N ALA A 367 -6.90 12.03 5.14
CA ALA A 367 -6.92 13.48 5.37
C ALA A 367 -6.25 14.22 4.22
N THR A 368 -6.61 15.47 4.00
CA THR A 368 -5.87 16.40 3.15
C THR A 368 -4.97 17.24 4.03
N LEU A 369 -3.68 17.26 3.75
CA LEU A 369 -2.71 18.10 4.43
C LEU A 369 -2.59 19.43 3.70
N THR A 370 -2.64 20.54 4.41
CA THR A 370 -2.38 21.88 3.90
C THR A 370 -1.14 22.47 4.59
N ALA A 371 -0.09 22.74 3.84
CA ALA A 371 1.14 23.35 4.37
C ALA A 371 0.85 24.76 4.92
N GLN A 372 1.29 25.04 6.14
CA GLN A 372 1.06 26.33 6.78
C GLN A 372 2.19 27.34 6.54
N ARG A 373 3.30 26.88 5.99
CA ARG A 373 4.46 27.69 5.61
C ARG A 373 5.25 27.03 4.48
N ASP A 374 6.14 27.79 3.85
CA ASP A 374 7.09 27.25 2.90
C ASP A 374 8.04 26.25 3.57
N SER A 375 8.35 25.17 2.88
CA SER A 375 9.21 24.09 3.36
C SER A 375 9.98 23.44 2.21
N MET A 376 10.84 22.45 2.55
CA MET A 376 11.54 21.64 1.56
C MET A 376 10.62 21.03 0.50
N LEU A 377 9.45 20.52 0.91
CA LEU A 377 8.56 19.77 0.04
C LEU A 377 7.39 20.59 -0.51
N PHE A 378 6.89 21.58 0.25
CA PHE A 378 5.63 22.25 -0.04
C PHE A 378 5.74 23.76 0.14
N ALA A 379 5.10 24.51 -0.74
CA ALA A 379 4.85 25.91 -0.54
C ALA A 379 3.66 26.14 0.42
N ALA A 380 3.61 27.28 1.09
CA ALA A 380 2.50 27.67 1.95
C ALA A 380 1.16 27.61 1.20
N GLY A 381 0.15 26.97 1.78
CA GLY A 381 -1.17 26.74 1.19
C GLY A 381 -1.25 25.56 0.22
N GLU A 382 -0.14 24.94 -0.15
CA GLU A 382 -0.14 23.75 -1.02
C GLU A 382 -0.72 22.54 -0.29
N GLN A 383 -1.49 21.71 -1.01
CA GLN A 383 -2.20 20.58 -0.45
C GLN A 383 -1.68 19.26 -0.98
N ILE A 384 -1.76 18.22 -0.14
CA ILE A 384 -1.53 16.83 -0.54
C ILE A 384 -2.48 15.89 0.20
N PRO A 385 -3.13 14.94 -0.50
CA PRO A 385 -3.87 13.88 0.16
C PRO A 385 -2.92 12.93 0.88
N ALA A 386 -3.32 12.50 2.07
CA ALA A 386 -2.55 11.62 2.95
C ALA A 386 -3.47 10.69 3.72
N HIS A 387 -2.88 9.76 4.46
CA HIS A 387 -3.60 8.94 5.42
C HIS A 387 -2.79 8.76 6.70
N GLU A 388 -3.49 8.52 7.81
CA GLU A 388 -2.88 8.12 9.07
C GLU A 388 -3.46 6.80 9.54
N PHE A 389 -2.57 5.84 9.87
CA PHE A 389 -2.91 4.52 10.39
C PHE A 389 -1.97 4.18 11.55
N HIS A 390 -2.23 4.76 12.73
CA HIS A 390 -1.37 4.53 13.89
C HIS A 390 -2.16 4.44 15.19
N ARG A 391 -1.62 3.69 16.12
CA ARG A 391 -2.07 3.54 17.50
C ARG A 391 -1.24 4.39 18.47
N TRP A 392 0.01 4.63 18.08
CA TRP A 392 0.95 5.46 18.84
C TRP A 392 0.69 6.93 18.57
N ASP A 393 0.85 7.77 19.60
CA ASP A 393 0.78 9.22 19.46
C ASP A 393 2.07 9.84 20.00
N ALA A 394 2.26 11.13 19.76
CA ALA A 394 3.43 11.89 20.20
C ALA A 394 3.00 13.08 21.06
N GLU A 395 3.84 13.42 22.07
CA GLU A 395 3.65 14.64 22.86
C GLU A 395 3.69 15.89 21.98
N ASN A 396 4.56 15.90 20.97
CA ASN A 396 4.72 16.99 20.00
C ASN A 396 4.58 16.45 18.57
N PRO A 397 3.37 16.42 17.99
CA PRO A 397 3.17 15.90 16.64
C PRO A 397 3.53 16.87 15.50
N GLY A 398 4.01 18.09 15.83
CA GLY A 398 4.27 19.18 14.89
C GLY A 398 3.03 20.04 14.62
N GLU A 399 3.24 21.20 13.97
CA GLU A 399 2.18 22.20 13.72
C GLU A 399 2.24 22.82 12.30
N ASP A 400 3.17 22.37 11.47
CA ASP A 400 3.43 23.01 10.18
C ASP A 400 2.47 22.62 9.08
N PHE A 401 1.57 21.66 9.36
CA PHE A 401 0.45 21.30 8.49
C PHE A 401 -0.88 21.32 9.24
N LEU A 402 -1.92 21.70 8.50
CA LEU A 402 -3.31 21.46 8.88
C LEU A 402 -3.79 20.20 8.15
N ALA A 403 -4.09 19.13 8.87
CA ALA A 403 -4.74 17.96 8.34
C ALA A 403 -6.26 18.10 8.48
N GLU A 404 -7.01 17.82 7.42
CA GLU A 404 -8.48 17.88 7.41
C GLU A 404 -9.06 16.59 6.82
N LYS A 405 -9.93 15.93 7.58
CA LYS A 405 -10.67 14.75 7.11
C LYS A 405 -11.85 15.12 6.21
N PRO A 406 -12.30 14.21 5.35
CA PRO A 406 -13.56 14.39 4.61
C PRO A 406 -14.78 14.68 5.51
N SER A 407 -14.72 14.29 6.79
CA SER A 407 -15.77 14.61 7.81
C SER A 407 -15.69 16.03 8.38
N GLY A 408 -14.73 16.86 7.98
CA GLY A 408 -14.48 18.21 8.49
C GLY A 408 -13.66 18.26 9.80
N ARG A 409 -13.31 17.11 10.41
CA ARG A 409 -12.41 17.10 11.56
C ARG A 409 -11.00 17.50 11.13
N SER A 410 -10.37 18.45 11.83
CA SER A 410 -9.04 18.93 11.53
C SER A 410 -8.14 18.93 12.76
N TRP A 411 -6.82 18.88 12.52
CA TRP A 411 -5.77 19.00 13.54
C TRP A 411 -4.48 19.51 12.92
N ARG A 412 -3.61 20.10 13.73
CA ARG A 412 -2.25 20.44 13.32
C ARG A 412 -1.34 19.23 13.47
N CYS A 413 -0.39 19.06 12.57
CA CYS A 413 0.56 17.94 12.56
C CYS A 413 1.82 18.30 11.76
N ALA A 414 2.79 17.40 11.84
CA ALA A 414 4.06 17.38 11.14
C ALA A 414 4.95 18.62 11.35
N TYR A 415 6.23 18.38 11.29
CA TYR A 415 7.28 19.38 11.20
C TYR A 415 7.70 19.53 9.75
N ALA A 416 7.86 20.77 9.29
CA ALA A 416 8.33 21.05 7.96
C ALA A 416 9.24 22.27 7.97
N GLY A 417 10.49 22.07 7.56
CA GLY A 417 11.52 23.09 7.47
C GLY A 417 12.21 23.08 6.11
N GLU A 418 13.33 23.78 6.02
CA GLU A 418 14.12 23.88 4.79
C GLU A 418 14.75 22.52 4.37
N THR A 419 14.97 21.61 5.33
CA THR A 419 15.63 20.31 5.10
C THR A 419 14.91 19.13 5.73
N LEU A 420 13.82 19.34 6.47
CA LEU A 420 13.11 18.28 7.17
C LEU A 420 11.61 18.32 6.88
N TYR A 421 11.04 17.16 6.58
CA TYR A 421 9.65 16.82 6.80
C TYR A 421 9.58 15.65 7.76
N ALA A 422 8.79 15.75 8.84
CA ALA A 422 8.60 14.67 9.79
C ALA A 422 7.19 14.71 10.41
N GLY A 423 6.42 13.62 10.31
CA GLY A 423 5.07 13.55 10.84
C GLY A 423 4.43 12.16 10.72
N TYR A 424 3.27 11.99 11.37
CA TYR A 424 2.51 10.74 11.25
C TYR A 424 1.88 10.53 9.87
N PRO A 425 1.40 11.57 9.15
CA PRO A 425 0.76 11.36 7.87
C PRO A 425 1.71 10.72 6.85
N HIS A 426 1.17 9.74 6.12
CA HIS A 426 1.77 9.16 4.94
C HIS A 426 1.15 9.80 3.70
N PHE A 427 1.97 10.14 2.72
CA PHE A 427 1.52 10.60 1.42
C PHE A 427 2.21 9.85 0.29
N HIS A 428 1.62 9.93 -0.89
CA HIS A 428 2.19 9.31 -2.08
C HIS A 428 2.73 10.38 -3.01
N PHE A 429 4.00 10.28 -3.45
CA PHE A 429 4.62 11.32 -4.28
C PHE A 429 3.92 11.57 -5.62
N TYR A 430 3.22 10.57 -6.17
CA TYR A 430 2.40 10.80 -7.37
C TYR A 430 1.14 11.65 -7.09
N ALA A 431 0.74 11.81 -5.86
CA ALA A 431 -0.33 12.74 -5.49
C ALA A 431 0.12 14.21 -5.55
N ASN A 432 1.42 14.45 -5.46
CA ASN A 432 2.04 15.77 -5.68
C ASN A 432 3.48 15.57 -6.21
N LEU A 433 3.64 15.56 -7.52
CA LEU A 433 4.94 15.36 -8.18
C LEU A 433 5.96 16.44 -7.80
N SER A 434 5.50 17.68 -7.55
CA SER A 434 6.37 18.78 -7.16
C SER A 434 7.08 18.49 -5.83
N ALA A 435 6.44 17.81 -4.89
CA ALA A 435 7.08 17.41 -3.63
C ALA A 435 8.25 16.45 -3.86
N ALA A 436 8.10 15.45 -4.75
CA ALA A 436 9.18 14.54 -5.11
C ALA A 436 10.35 15.28 -5.80
N VAL A 437 10.02 16.17 -6.73
CA VAL A 437 11.02 17.00 -7.44
C VAL A 437 11.78 17.86 -6.46
N ARG A 438 11.10 18.59 -5.57
CA ARG A 438 11.72 19.46 -4.57
C ARG A 438 12.61 18.67 -3.60
N PHE A 439 12.21 17.44 -3.21
CA PHE A 439 13.04 16.59 -2.36
C PHE A 439 14.35 16.23 -3.06
N VAL A 440 14.29 15.78 -4.32
CA VAL A 440 15.51 15.45 -5.09
C VAL A 440 16.37 16.69 -5.35
N GLU A 441 15.75 17.86 -5.61
CA GLU A 441 16.48 19.12 -5.76
C GLU A 441 17.16 19.58 -4.45
N ALA A 442 16.52 19.38 -3.30
CA ALA A 442 17.15 19.63 -2.00
C ALA A 442 18.39 18.74 -1.81
N CYS A 443 18.29 17.46 -2.19
CA CYS A 443 19.42 16.53 -2.18
C CYS A 443 20.56 16.96 -3.14
N ARG A 444 20.24 17.53 -4.32
CA ARG A 444 21.26 18.11 -5.23
C ARG A 444 21.96 19.31 -4.63
N LYS A 445 21.21 20.21 -3.98
CA LYS A 445 21.81 21.36 -3.28
C LYS A 445 22.76 20.92 -2.16
N GLU A 446 22.39 19.89 -1.40
CA GLU A 446 23.25 19.33 -0.36
C GLU A 446 24.53 18.71 -0.94
N LYS A 447 24.45 18.02 -2.07
CA LYS A 447 25.61 17.45 -2.77
C LYS A 447 26.64 18.53 -3.10
N HIS A 448 26.21 19.69 -3.65
CA HIS A 448 27.10 20.80 -4.01
C HIS A 448 27.54 21.67 -2.82
N ARG A 449 27.01 21.43 -1.64
CA ARG A 449 27.39 22.23 -0.45
C ARG A 449 28.82 21.97 0.00
N TYR A 450 29.38 20.81 -0.35
CA TYR A 450 30.72 20.39 0.06
C TYR A 450 31.69 20.18 -1.11
N GLU A 451 31.24 20.43 -2.34
CA GLU A 451 32.11 20.56 -3.51
C GLU A 451 32.65 22.01 -3.61
#